data_5aa053ca4d20b76a402919eb0633eea0
#
_entry.id   5aa053ca4d20b76a402919eb0633eea0
#
_cell.length_a   1.000
_cell.length_b   1.000
_cell.length_c   1.000
_cell.angle_alpha   90.00
_cell.angle_beta   90.00
_cell.angle_gamma   90.00
#
_symmetry.space_group_name_H-M   'P 1'
#
loop_
_entity.id
_entity.type
_entity.pdbx_description
1 polymer ?
#
loop_
_entity_poly.entity_id
_entity_poly.type
_entity_poly.pdbx_seq_one_letter_code
_entity_poly.pdbx_strand_id
1 'polypeptide(L)'
;VSCSAYHSSVQQLEHAARALGWNGHLVSDLEVLGSRFTAVTRLLFDVHQWRTAHGWPPESDPARIRSWAEEDTHDRVPVPAVELVGLLVRVSKARKAPRACGTLITVAPCAAVLPGNHPYRPWALTELDYYGIGAVTAHRGGPAELVLAPEDRRTEFGTSLFERWLWELLYERLLRHHPENTGNAGVVVDGNTAARSD
;
A
#
# COMPACT_ATOMS: atom_id res chain seq x y z
N VAL A 1 5.44 24.55 -3.59
CA VAL A 1 5.22 23.81 -2.33
C VAL A 1 6.58 23.66 -1.67
N SER A 2 6.74 24.18 -0.42
CA SER A 2 8.02 24.17 0.29
C SER A 2 8.45 22.73 0.60
N CYS A 3 9.72 22.40 0.37
CA CYS A 3 10.32 21.09 0.64
C CYS A 3 10.06 20.59 2.09
N SER A 4 10.03 21.51 3.06
CA SER A 4 9.71 21.25 4.48
C SER A 4 8.28 20.73 4.70
N ALA A 5 7.29 21.22 3.95
CA ALA A 5 5.90 20.76 4.07
C ALA A 5 5.72 19.34 3.50
N TYR A 6 6.48 18.99 2.46
CA TYR A 6 6.49 17.66 1.87
C TYR A 6 7.08 16.62 2.83
N HIS A 7 8.24 16.89 3.42
CA HIS A 7 8.87 15.98 4.40
C HIS A 7 7.98 15.73 5.62
N SER A 8 7.36 16.78 6.17
CA SER A 8 6.39 16.62 7.27
C SER A 8 5.19 15.74 6.89
N SER A 9 4.82 15.79 5.61
CA SER A 9 3.71 15.04 5.05
C SER A 9 3.99 13.53 4.92
N VAL A 10 5.18 13.17 4.44
CA VAL A 10 5.61 11.76 4.30
C VAL A 10 5.78 11.13 5.67
N GLN A 11 6.45 11.83 6.59
CA GLN A 11 6.65 11.35 7.96
C GLN A 11 5.33 11.04 8.69
N GLN A 12 4.28 11.85 8.48
CA GLN A 12 2.96 11.56 9.04
C GLN A 12 2.36 10.27 8.50
N LEU A 13 2.54 9.98 7.20
CA LEU A 13 2.07 8.74 6.59
C LEU A 13 2.85 7.52 7.08
N GLU A 14 4.15 7.66 7.28
CA GLU A 14 4.97 6.60 7.90
C GLU A 14 4.51 6.29 9.33
N HIS A 15 4.23 7.32 10.12
CA HIS A 15 3.70 7.13 11.47
C HIS A 15 2.32 6.46 11.44
N ALA A 16 1.46 6.85 10.48
CA ALA A 16 0.15 6.24 10.30
C ALA A 16 0.25 4.76 9.91
N ALA A 17 1.12 4.40 8.96
CA ALA A 17 1.37 3.02 8.58
C ALA A 17 1.86 2.19 9.77
N ARG A 18 2.80 2.72 10.55
CA ARG A 18 3.31 2.04 11.77
C ARG A 18 2.20 1.85 12.82
N ALA A 19 1.36 2.85 13.04
CA ALA A 19 0.23 2.74 13.99
C ALA A 19 -0.78 1.66 13.57
N LEU A 20 -0.91 1.39 12.28
CA LEU A 20 -1.72 0.30 11.72
C LEU A 20 -1.01 -1.06 11.71
N GLY A 21 0.26 -1.12 12.10
CA GLY A 21 1.07 -2.33 11.97
C GLY A 21 1.45 -2.67 10.53
N TRP A 22 1.29 -1.74 9.60
CA TRP A 22 1.59 -1.94 8.18
C TRP A 22 3.08 -1.71 7.91
N ASN A 23 3.78 -2.79 7.57
CA ASN A 23 5.19 -2.78 7.23
C ASN A 23 5.37 -2.82 5.71
N GLY A 24 6.18 -1.91 5.16
CA GLY A 24 6.43 -1.85 3.73
C GLY A 24 6.92 -0.47 3.29
N HIS A 25 7.04 -0.30 1.99
CA HIS A 25 7.41 0.97 1.37
C HIS A 25 6.17 1.82 1.09
N LEU A 26 6.29 3.13 1.28
CA LEU A 26 5.23 4.07 0.93
C LEU A 26 5.36 4.50 -0.52
N VAL A 27 4.36 4.22 -1.32
CA VAL A 27 4.20 4.77 -2.68
C VAL A 27 3.16 5.87 -2.62
N SER A 28 3.63 7.12 -2.58
CA SER A 28 2.79 8.31 -2.39
C SER A 28 2.27 8.89 -3.71
N ASP A 29 1.31 9.81 -3.59
CA ASP A 29 0.75 10.61 -4.68
C ASP A 29 0.16 9.79 -5.84
N LEU A 30 -0.44 8.66 -5.50
CA LEU A 30 -1.23 7.89 -6.44
C LEU A 30 -2.61 8.54 -6.60
N GLU A 31 -3.04 8.71 -7.84
CA GLU A 31 -4.39 9.16 -8.16
C GLU A 31 -5.03 8.15 -9.10
N VAL A 32 -6.03 7.44 -8.61
CA VAL A 32 -6.75 6.40 -9.35
C VAL A 32 -8.24 6.52 -9.05
N LEU A 33 -9.06 6.43 -10.10
CA LEU A 33 -10.52 6.57 -10.01
C LEU A 33 -10.97 7.86 -9.30
N GLY A 34 -10.18 8.96 -9.45
CA GLY A 34 -10.48 10.25 -8.82
C GLY A 34 -10.19 10.30 -7.31
N SER A 35 -9.60 9.26 -6.75
CA SER A 35 -9.14 9.21 -5.36
C SER A 35 -7.63 9.32 -5.30
N ARG A 36 -7.12 10.20 -4.41
CA ARG A 36 -5.70 10.32 -4.11
C ARG A 36 -5.36 9.57 -2.83
N PHE A 37 -4.35 8.70 -2.90
CA PHE A 37 -3.95 7.87 -1.78
C PHE A 37 -2.44 7.60 -1.77
N THR A 38 -1.98 7.02 -0.68
CA THR A 38 -0.65 6.44 -0.53
C THR A 38 -0.81 4.96 -0.27
N ALA A 39 -0.14 4.14 -1.07
CA ALA A 39 -0.11 2.70 -0.86
C ALA A 39 1.05 2.32 0.06
N VAL A 40 0.80 1.37 0.96
CA VAL A 40 1.84 0.64 1.69
C VAL A 40 2.05 -0.67 0.96
N THR A 41 3.25 -0.87 0.41
CA THR A 41 3.56 -2.02 -0.43
C THR A 41 4.78 -2.78 0.08
N ARG A 42 4.80 -4.09 -0.11
CA ARG A 42 5.95 -4.94 0.15
C ARG A 42 6.45 -5.53 -1.17
N LEU A 43 7.74 -5.40 -1.43
CA LEU A 43 8.36 -6.10 -2.57
C LEU A 43 8.48 -7.59 -2.23
N LEU A 44 7.96 -8.44 -3.12
CA LEU A 44 8.16 -9.89 -3.08
C LEU A 44 9.48 -10.19 -3.81
N PHE A 45 10.54 -10.24 -3.04
CA PHE A 45 11.91 -10.24 -3.56
C PHE A 45 12.19 -11.41 -4.51
N ASP A 46 11.77 -12.61 -4.16
CA ASP A 46 11.96 -13.81 -5.00
C ASP A 46 11.24 -13.67 -6.35
N VAL A 47 10.01 -13.13 -6.32
CA VAL A 47 9.25 -12.87 -7.56
C VAL A 47 9.89 -11.76 -8.38
N HIS A 48 10.37 -10.70 -7.73
CA HIS A 48 11.09 -9.61 -8.40
C HIS A 48 12.36 -10.14 -9.08
N GLN A 49 13.17 -10.95 -8.41
CA GLN A 49 14.36 -11.56 -9.00
C GLN A 49 14.00 -12.46 -10.18
N TRP A 50 13.00 -13.30 -10.04
CA TRP A 50 12.53 -14.16 -11.11
C TRP A 50 12.09 -13.35 -12.32
N ARG A 51 11.26 -12.31 -12.14
CA ARG A 51 10.79 -11.42 -13.20
C ARG A 51 11.96 -10.73 -13.91
N THR A 52 12.93 -10.24 -13.16
CA THR A 52 14.13 -9.58 -13.70
C THR A 52 14.95 -10.56 -14.55
N ALA A 53 15.18 -11.77 -14.06
CA ALA A 53 15.94 -12.80 -14.77
C ALA A 53 15.27 -13.27 -16.07
N HIS A 54 13.95 -13.21 -16.15
CA HIS A 54 13.16 -13.65 -17.30
C HIS A 54 12.70 -12.50 -18.21
N GLY A 55 13.17 -11.25 -17.95
CA GLY A 55 12.83 -10.09 -18.79
C GLY A 55 11.35 -9.67 -18.68
N TRP A 56 10.72 -9.83 -17.50
CA TRP A 56 9.36 -9.41 -17.21
C TRP A 56 9.33 -8.09 -16.43
N PRO A 57 9.46 -6.93 -17.10
CA PRO A 57 9.33 -5.63 -16.42
C PRO A 57 7.91 -5.41 -15.88
N PRO A 58 7.71 -4.39 -15.03
CA PRO A 58 6.37 -3.94 -14.68
C PRO A 58 5.58 -3.59 -15.93
N GLU A 59 4.29 -3.94 -15.95
CA GLU A 59 3.38 -3.63 -17.05
C GLU A 59 2.24 -2.74 -16.56
N SER A 60 2.24 -1.48 -16.96
CA SER A 60 1.22 -0.51 -16.53
C SER A 60 0.19 -0.18 -17.62
N ASP A 61 0.32 -0.75 -18.83
CA ASP A 61 -0.67 -0.59 -19.89
C ASP A 61 -1.93 -1.43 -19.60
N PRO A 62 -3.09 -0.79 -19.36
CA PRO A 62 -4.34 -1.51 -19.08
C PRO A 62 -4.76 -2.48 -20.20
N ALA A 63 -4.45 -2.16 -21.46
CA ALA A 63 -4.81 -3.01 -22.59
C ALA A 63 -4.04 -4.34 -22.53
N ARG A 64 -2.77 -4.28 -22.16
CA ARG A 64 -1.92 -5.45 -22.00
C ARG A 64 -2.32 -6.30 -20.80
N ILE A 65 -2.64 -5.67 -19.68
CA ILE A 65 -3.18 -6.37 -18.50
C ILE A 65 -4.50 -7.08 -18.83
N ARG A 66 -5.35 -6.45 -19.64
CA ARG A 66 -6.59 -7.05 -20.12
C ARG A 66 -6.34 -8.30 -20.96
N SER A 67 -5.37 -8.26 -21.89
CA SER A 67 -5.03 -9.42 -22.71
C SER A 67 -4.56 -10.62 -21.89
N TRP A 68 -3.89 -10.39 -20.76
CA TRP A 68 -3.50 -11.46 -19.84
C TRP A 68 -4.67 -12.22 -19.22
N ALA A 69 -5.83 -11.60 -19.12
CA ALA A 69 -7.03 -12.23 -18.57
C ALA A 69 -7.93 -12.87 -19.64
N GLU A 70 -7.85 -12.39 -20.89
CA GLU A 70 -8.63 -12.90 -22.00
C GLU A 70 -7.96 -14.14 -22.64
N GLU A 71 -6.65 -14.23 -22.59
CA GLU A 71 -5.91 -15.40 -23.03
C GLU A 71 -5.90 -16.44 -21.91
N ASP A 72 -6.25 -17.70 -22.21
CA ASP A 72 -6.16 -18.85 -21.29
C ASP A 72 -4.68 -19.23 -21.00
N THR A 73 -3.92 -18.21 -20.65
CA THR A 73 -2.45 -18.22 -20.57
C THR A 73 -1.98 -18.09 -19.12
N HIS A 74 -2.69 -18.68 -18.17
CA HIS A 74 -2.36 -18.59 -16.74
C HIS A 74 -0.88 -18.91 -16.44
N ASP A 75 -0.27 -19.79 -17.22
CA ASP A 75 1.16 -20.15 -17.09
C ASP A 75 2.13 -19.12 -17.71
N ARG A 76 1.63 -18.13 -18.45
CA ARG A 76 2.43 -17.13 -19.16
C ARG A 76 2.33 -15.73 -18.59
N VAL A 77 1.52 -15.54 -17.58
CA VAL A 77 1.34 -14.23 -16.92
C VAL A 77 2.24 -14.16 -15.70
N PRO A 78 3.10 -13.12 -15.58
CA PRO A 78 4.00 -13.04 -14.44
C PRO A 78 3.22 -12.84 -13.15
N VAL A 79 3.63 -13.50 -12.08
CA VAL A 79 3.08 -13.31 -10.74
C VAL A 79 3.33 -11.86 -10.28
N PRO A 80 2.40 -11.22 -9.55
CA PRO A 80 2.64 -9.90 -8.96
C PRO A 80 3.90 -9.88 -8.10
N ALA A 81 4.80 -8.92 -8.35
CA ALA A 81 6.04 -8.77 -7.60
C ALA A 81 5.90 -7.88 -6.35
N VAL A 82 4.71 -7.36 -6.10
CA VAL A 82 4.39 -6.57 -4.91
C VAL A 82 3.16 -7.11 -4.21
N GLU A 83 3.18 -7.01 -2.90
CA GLU A 83 2.01 -7.18 -2.05
C GLU A 83 1.51 -5.79 -1.64
N LEU A 84 0.23 -5.53 -1.83
CA LEU A 84 -0.43 -4.33 -1.34
C LEU A 84 -0.90 -4.58 0.09
N VAL A 85 -0.20 -3.98 1.06
CA VAL A 85 -0.49 -4.14 2.50
C VAL A 85 -1.72 -3.34 2.90
N GLY A 86 -1.83 -2.11 2.40
CA GLY A 86 -2.98 -1.24 2.68
C GLY A 86 -2.87 0.12 2.00
N LEU A 87 -3.95 0.89 2.10
CA LEU A 87 -4.11 2.20 1.47
C LEU A 87 -4.40 3.28 2.51
N LEU A 88 -3.61 4.33 2.51
CA LEU A 88 -3.76 5.51 3.35
C LEU A 88 -4.37 6.66 2.55
N VAL A 89 -5.51 7.16 3.00
CA VAL A 89 -6.21 8.29 2.38
C VAL A 89 -6.23 9.47 3.34
N ARG A 90 -5.64 10.58 2.94
CA ARG A 90 -5.67 11.81 3.73
C ARG A 90 -7.02 12.51 3.57
N VAL A 91 -7.68 12.76 4.66
CA VAL A 91 -8.94 13.50 4.66
C VAL A 91 -8.93 14.59 5.73
N SER A 92 -9.48 15.73 5.40
CA SER A 92 -9.62 16.84 6.36
C SER A 92 -10.74 16.64 7.37
N LYS A 93 -11.67 15.74 7.09
CA LYS A 93 -12.82 15.39 7.94
C LYS A 93 -13.18 13.93 7.76
N ALA A 94 -13.46 13.21 8.84
CA ALA A 94 -13.79 11.77 8.83
C ALA A 94 -14.91 11.43 7.82
N ARG A 95 -15.99 12.25 7.77
CA ARG A 95 -17.12 12.06 6.84
C ARG A 95 -16.75 12.05 5.34
N LYS A 96 -15.52 12.45 4.96
CA LYS A 96 -15.06 12.39 3.58
C LYS A 96 -14.39 11.05 3.23
N ALA A 97 -14.04 10.25 4.23
CA ALA A 97 -13.31 9.01 4.02
C ALA A 97 -14.12 7.96 3.24
N PRO A 98 -15.42 7.72 3.50
CA PRO A 98 -16.19 6.74 2.72
C PRO A 98 -16.16 7.02 1.22
N ARG A 99 -16.28 8.30 0.83
CA ARG A 99 -16.18 8.68 -0.59
C ARG A 99 -14.77 8.50 -1.16
N ALA A 100 -13.75 8.79 -0.36
CA ALA A 100 -12.36 8.74 -0.81
C ALA A 100 -11.82 7.29 -0.85
N CYS A 101 -12.33 6.40 0.00
CA CYS A 101 -11.91 5.00 0.10
C CYS A 101 -12.84 4.04 -0.67
N GLY A 102 -14.08 4.44 -0.98
CA GLY A 102 -15.18 3.55 -1.35
C GLY A 102 -14.89 2.55 -2.47
N THR A 103 -14.15 2.96 -3.51
CA THR A 103 -13.74 2.06 -4.59
C THR A 103 -12.48 1.25 -4.28
N LEU A 104 -11.76 1.60 -3.22
CA LEU A 104 -10.46 1.03 -2.88
C LEU A 104 -10.56 -0.05 -1.79
N ILE A 105 -11.64 -0.06 -1.00
CA ILE A 105 -11.83 -1.03 0.11
C ILE A 105 -11.92 -2.48 -0.35
N THR A 106 -12.29 -2.71 -1.61
CA THR A 106 -12.35 -4.05 -2.21
C THR A 106 -10.99 -4.56 -2.65
N VAL A 107 -10.00 -3.66 -2.77
CA VAL A 107 -8.67 -3.97 -3.29
C VAL A 107 -7.67 -4.19 -2.16
N ALA A 108 -7.81 -3.42 -1.08
CA ALA A 108 -6.96 -3.54 0.10
C ALA A 108 -7.60 -2.87 1.33
N PRO A 109 -7.16 -3.22 2.55
CA PRO A 109 -7.52 -2.48 3.75
C PRO A 109 -7.26 -0.99 3.57
N CYS A 110 -8.25 -0.15 3.87
CA CYS A 110 -8.15 1.30 3.72
C CYS A 110 -8.23 1.99 5.08
N ALA A 111 -7.38 3.00 5.30
CA ALA A 111 -7.44 3.82 6.49
C ALA A 111 -7.41 5.32 6.17
N ALA A 112 -8.29 6.07 6.82
CA ALA A 112 -8.31 7.52 6.78
C ALA A 112 -7.26 8.10 7.72
N VAL A 113 -6.38 8.96 7.19
CA VAL A 113 -5.42 9.74 7.99
C VAL A 113 -6.03 11.10 8.30
N LEU A 114 -6.38 11.30 9.56
CA LEU A 114 -7.02 12.48 10.09
C LEU A 114 -6.00 13.42 10.76
N PRO A 115 -6.19 14.75 10.72
CA PRO A 115 -5.39 15.66 11.52
C PRO A 115 -5.53 15.36 13.01
N GLY A 116 -4.44 15.39 13.78
CA GLY A 116 -4.42 15.03 15.20
C GLY A 116 -5.25 15.91 16.12
N ASN A 117 -5.66 17.10 15.67
CA ASN A 117 -6.57 18.00 16.36
C ASN A 117 -8.01 17.94 15.84
N HIS A 118 -8.33 16.91 15.04
CA HIS A 118 -9.65 16.79 14.42
C HIS A 118 -10.69 16.34 15.45
N PRO A 119 -11.72 17.11 15.74
CA PRO A 119 -12.83 16.67 16.57
C PRO A 119 -13.69 15.71 15.74
N TYR A 120 -13.41 14.40 15.84
CA TYR A 120 -14.29 13.42 15.23
C TYR A 120 -15.50 13.18 16.11
N ARG A 121 -16.64 13.21 15.47
CA ARG A 121 -17.90 12.89 16.14
C ARG A 121 -18.05 11.36 16.19
N PRO A 122 -18.56 10.78 17.28
CA PRO A 122 -18.76 9.32 17.41
C PRO A 122 -19.46 8.68 16.21
N TRP A 123 -20.51 9.32 15.68
CA TRP A 123 -21.23 8.82 14.52
C TRP A 123 -20.37 8.69 13.25
N ALA A 124 -19.36 9.54 13.07
CA ALA A 124 -18.47 9.45 11.93
C ALA A 124 -17.55 8.23 12.01
N LEU A 125 -17.16 7.82 13.21
CA LEU A 125 -16.42 6.57 13.41
C LEU A 125 -17.31 5.36 13.17
N THR A 126 -18.58 5.40 13.61
CA THR A 126 -19.55 4.35 13.30
C THR A 126 -19.78 4.20 11.80
N GLU A 127 -19.80 5.31 11.04
CA GLU A 127 -19.90 5.27 9.58
C GLU A 127 -18.65 4.63 8.95
N LEU A 128 -17.45 4.96 9.44
CA LEU A 128 -16.21 4.35 8.96
C LEU A 128 -16.16 2.84 9.27
N ASP A 129 -16.54 2.47 10.47
CA ASP A 129 -16.61 1.08 10.92
C ASP A 129 -17.58 0.26 10.04
N TYR A 130 -18.76 0.80 9.76
CA TYR A 130 -19.73 0.17 8.87
C TYR A 130 -19.15 -0.14 7.47
N TYR A 131 -18.29 0.73 6.95
CA TYR A 131 -17.60 0.51 5.67
C TYR A 131 -16.30 -0.28 5.79
N GLY A 132 -15.87 -0.67 6.99
CA GLY A 132 -14.59 -1.34 7.22
C GLY A 132 -13.37 -0.44 6.99
N ILE A 133 -13.55 0.90 7.07
CA ILE A 133 -12.49 1.88 6.86
C ILE A 133 -11.84 2.21 8.20
N GLY A 134 -10.54 1.99 8.33
CA GLY A 134 -9.77 2.39 9.50
C GLY A 134 -9.64 3.91 9.65
N ALA A 135 -9.27 4.35 10.84
CA ALA A 135 -8.97 5.74 11.14
C ALA A 135 -7.71 5.87 11.99
N VAL A 136 -6.81 6.75 11.58
CA VAL A 136 -5.58 7.08 12.29
C VAL A 136 -5.49 8.59 12.42
N THR A 137 -5.18 9.11 13.60
CA THR A 137 -4.87 10.52 13.79
C THR A 137 -3.38 10.76 13.67
N ALA A 138 -2.98 11.75 12.86
CA ALA A 138 -1.59 12.10 12.65
C ALA A 138 -1.29 13.49 13.20
N HIS A 139 -0.32 13.59 14.10
CA HIS A 139 0.14 14.83 14.69
C HIS A 139 1.39 15.34 13.93
N ARG A 140 1.57 16.68 13.89
CA ARG A 140 2.81 17.24 13.34
C ARG A 140 3.98 16.92 14.25
N GLY A 141 4.96 16.17 13.71
CA GLY A 141 6.18 15.82 14.44
C GLY A 141 5.99 14.84 15.62
N GLY A 142 4.80 14.23 15.74
CA GLY A 142 4.49 13.25 16.77
C GLY A 142 4.07 11.90 16.21
N PRO A 143 3.93 10.89 17.07
CA PRO A 143 3.40 9.59 16.67
C PRO A 143 1.94 9.72 16.20
N ALA A 144 1.54 8.81 15.32
CA ALA A 144 0.15 8.66 14.96
C ALA A 144 -0.55 7.72 15.94
N GLU A 145 -1.85 7.92 16.13
CA GLU A 145 -2.68 7.11 17.02
C GLU A 145 -3.73 6.35 16.20
N LEU A 146 -3.83 5.04 16.41
CA LEU A 146 -4.88 4.21 15.84
C LEU A 146 -6.19 4.47 16.58
N VAL A 147 -7.20 4.94 15.86
CA VAL A 147 -8.53 5.21 16.39
C VAL A 147 -9.52 4.10 16.06
N LEU A 148 -9.39 3.55 14.83
CA LEU A 148 -10.24 2.46 14.34
C LEU A 148 -9.41 1.58 13.41
N ALA A 149 -9.42 0.27 13.64
CA ALA A 149 -8.73 -0.68 12.77
C ALA A 149 -9.51 -0.86 11.46
N PRO A 150 -8.82 -0.92 10.29
CA PRO A 150 -9.47 -1.25 9.03
C PRO A 150 -9.80 -2.75 8.94
N GLU A 151 -10.84 -3.09 8.21
CA GLU A 151 -11.14 -4.47 7.82
C GLU A 151 -10.44 -4.83 6.51
N ASP A 152 -10.06 -6.09 6.37
CA ASP A 152 -9.57 -6.64 5.11
C ASP A 152 -10.70 -7.40 4.40
N ARG A 153 -11.24 -6.79 3.34
CA ARG A 153 -12.36 -7.34 2.57
C ARG A 153 -11.96 -7.92 1.21
N ARG A 154 -10.66 -8.06 0.94
CA ARG A 154 -10.17 -8.56 -0.36
C ARG A 154 -10.72 -9.92 -0.74
N THR A 155 -10.86 -10.84 0.21
CA THR A 155 -11.34 -12.21 -0.03
C THR A 155 -12.79 -12.28 -0.47
N GLU A 156 -13.59 -11.24 -0.20
CA GLU A 156 -15.02 -11.21 -0.56
C GLU A 156 -15.24 -11.00 -2.07
N PHE A 157 -14.28 -10.41 -2.77
CA PHE A 157 -14.46 -9.92 -4.15
C PHE A 157 -13.59 -10.64 -5.20
N GLY A 158 -12.60 -11.42 -4.78
CA GLY A 158 -11.64 -12.06 -5.68
C GLY A 158 -10.71 -11.05 -6.37
N THR A 159 -9.75 -11.55 -7.15
CA THR A 159 -8.80 -10.70 -7.89
C THR A 159 -9.43 -10.13 -9.15
N SER A 160 -9.47 -8.81 -9.26
CA SER A 160 -9.99 -8.09 -10.42
C SER A 160 -8.87 -7.64 -11.37
N LEU A 161 -9.22 -7.35 -12.63
CA LEU A 161 -8.30 -6.71 -13.58
C LEU A 161 -7.75 -5.39 -13.07
N PHE A 162 -8.59 -4.61 -12.37
CA PHE A 162 -8.19 -3.37 -11.76
C PHE A 162 -7.13 -3.58 -10.68
N GLU A 163 -7.32 -4.56 -9.83
CA GLU A 163 -6.36 -4.93 -8.78
C GLU A 163 -5.04 -5.37 -9.40
N ARG A 164 -5.09 -6.20 -10.44
CA ARG A 164 -3.90 -6.63 -11.18
C ARG A 164 -3.13 -5.44 -11.76
N TRP A 165 -3.83 -4.52 -12.42
CA TRP A 165 -3.25 -3.30 -12.97
C TRP A 165 -2.64 -2.43 -11.86
N LEU A 166 -3.30 -2.31 -10.73
CA LEU A 166 -2.81 -1.53 -9.60
C LEU A 166 -1.50 -2.11 -9.04
N TRP A 167 -1.38 -3.44 -8.91
CA TRP A 167 -0.13 -4.07 -8.48
C TRP A 167 1.03 -3.81 -9.45
N GLU A 168 0.79 -3.85 -10.74
CA GLU A 168 1.82 -3.54 -11.74
C GLU A 168 2.23 -2.06 -11.68
N LEU A 169 1.27 -1.16 -11.53
CA LEU A 169 1.54 0.27 -11.33
C LEU A 169 2.36 0.52 -10.06
N LEU A 170 2.01 -0.14 -8.96
CA LEU A 170 2.73 -0.04 -7.70
C LEU A 170 4.16 -0.61 -7.81
N TYR A 171 4.32 -1.72 -8.52
CA TYR A 171 5.63 -2.31 -8.77
C TYR A 171 6.51 -1.35 -9.58
N GLU A 172 5.99 -0.77 -10.65
CA GLU A 172 6.70 0.25 -11.45
C GLU A 172 7.14 1.44 -10.60
N ARG A 173 6.23 1.98 -9.78
CA ARG A 173 6.50 3.12 -8.92
C ARG A 173 7.52 2.80 -7.84
N LEU A 174 7.44 1.61 -7.24
CA LEU A 174 8.36 1.15 -6.22
C LEU A 174 9.80 1.07 -6.77
N LEU A 175 9.99 0.46 -7.94
CA LEU A 175 11.31 0.37 -8.58
C LEU A 175 11.86 1.73 -8.96
N ARG A 176 11.02 2.67 -9.39
CA ARG A 176 11.44 4.02 -9.74
C ARG A 176 11.90 4.84 -8.53
N HIS A 177 11.29 4.65 -7.37
CA HIS A 177 11.61 5.40 -6.15
C HIS A 177 12.69 4.74 -5.29
N HIS A 178 12.92 3.44 -5.46
CA HIS A 178 13.87 2.62 -4.70
C HIS A 178 14.76 1.81 -5.64
N PRO A 179 15.63 2.48 -6.43
CA PRO A 179 16.50 1.80 -7.39
C PRO A 179 17.49 0.84 -6.72
N GLU A 180 17.78 1.02 -5.43
CA GLU A 180 18.59 0.09 -4.63
C GLU A 180 17.97 -1.32 -4.55
N ASN A 181 16.65 -1.44 -4.68
CA ASN A 181 15.97 -2.74 -4.72
C ASN A 181 16.17 -3.49 -6.05
N THR A 182 16.71 -2.81 -7.07
CA THR A 182 16.95 -3.41 -8.38
C THR A 182 18.32 -4.10 -8.49
N GLY A 183 19.22 -3.94 -7.54
CA GLY A 183 20.64 -4.22 -7.75
C GLY A 183 21.44 -4.94 -6.66
N ASN A 184 20.89 -5.48 -5.59
CA ASN A 184 21.75 -6.20 -4.65
C ASN A 184 21.06 -7.39 -3.96
N ALA A 185 21.28 -8.59 -4.50
CA ALA A 185 21.20 -9.84 -3.76
C ALA A 185 22.38 -9.90 -2.78
N GLY A 186 22.43 -8.97 -1.83
CA GLY A 186 23.34 -9.02 -0.70
C GLY A 186 22.87 -10.10 0.26
N VAL A 187 23.61 -11.20 0.28
CA VAL A 187 23.54 -12.31 1.21
C VAL A 187 23.35 -11.76 2.63
N VAL A 188 22.16 -11.91 3.18
CA VAL A 188 21.99 -11.88 4.65
C VAL A 188 22.59 -13.17 5.15
N VAL A 189 23.83 -13.10 5.60
CA VAL A 189 24.49 -14.16 6.37
C VAL A 189 23.81 -14.16 7.74
N ASP A 190 22.91 -15.11 7.93
CA ASP A 190 22.40 -15.44 9.26
C ASP A 190 23.57 -15.91 10.15
N GLY A 191 24.18 -14.96 10.85
CA GLY A 191 25.16 -15.21 11.89
C GLY A 191 24.49 -15.62 13.20
N ASN A 192 23.94 -16.82 13.26
CA ASN A 192 23.62 -17.43 14.55
C ASN A 192 23.93 -18.92 14.56
N THR A 193 25.24 -19.22 14.58
CA THR A 193 25.72 -20.54 15.02
C THR A 193 26.13 -20.39 16.46
N ALA A 194 25.20 -20.60 17.36
CA ALA A 194 25.50 -20.75 18.78
C ALA A 194 26.34 -22.02 18.97
N ALA A 195 27.62 -21.85 19.27
CA ALA A 195 28.50 -22.88 19.72
C ALA A 195 27.97 -23.43 21.05
N ARG A 196 27.54 -24.68 21.04
CA ARG A 196 27.54 -25.52 22.25
C ARG A 196 28.94 -26.11 22.37
N SER A 197 29.61 -25.76 23.43
CA SER A 197 30.75 -26.50 23.92
C SER A 197 30.41 -27.08 25.30
N ASP A 198 30.64 -28.32 25.39
CA ASP A 198 30.82 -29.24 26.52
C ASP A 198 30.75 -28.67 27.96
#